data_e6b95bda8b5c68cf66ff982fd80a8a23
#
_entry.id   e6b95bda8b5c68cf66ff982fd80a8a23
#
_cell.length_a   1.000
_cell.length_b   1.000
_cell.length_c   1.000
_cell.angle_alpha   90.00
_cell.angle_beta   90.00
_cell.angle_gamma   90.00
#
_symmetry.space_group_name_H-M   'P 1'
#
loop_
_entity.id
_entity.type
_entity.pdbx_description
1 polymer ?
#
loop_
_entity_poly.entity_id
_entity_poly.type
_entity_poly.pdbx_seq_one_letter_code
_entity_poly.pdbx_strand_id
1 'polypeptide(L)'
;VVAAAVAGGDEDLGGRAGGKYLNLYANNLLNTLDPTNWVKLYPDIGLGMLRREMTAPGRLWLMLRAIDEEGQGRISIEKAKELLVKESSPLRLCGQRQWRNLLREGDGVFWARDREQIWLRSVAKVALALGVERLTGRPVALPVAALVEGIGAFRAHLYTAFHSGRTKESVRGRQVMPIARVTLAGLSGVGTSSQRAYEKQTKLKVQANFAVGEVATEENRENRAWTQGQAVFELTDYRGQQGEKGKSYLAWQLPNSYLGQHQHRPKGRQKRINRELKDLVMQGMPGNVEGEAETHPEKRYYPNGKEAARGCGRGQESDVYWQQQQTRNRQFVLWQQAGNG
;
A
#
# COMPACT_ATOMS: atom_id res chain seq x y z
N VAL A 1 41.13 -6.03 66.61
CA VAL A 1 39.95 -5.65 67.35
C VAL A 1 39.25 -4.54 66.58
N VAL A 2 38.24 -4.82 65.79
CA VAL A 2 37.06 -3.96 65.49
C VAL A 2 36.06 -4.84 64.72
N ALA A 3 34.88 -4.95 65.29
CA ALA A 3 33.72 -5.62 64.68
C ALA A 3 33.11 -4.78 63.57
N ALA A 4 32.75 -5.38 62.44
CA ALA A 4 31.94 -4.79 61.41
C ALA A 4 30.57 -5.39 61.38
N ALA A 5 29.54 -4.56 61.49
CA ALA A 5 28.15 -4.89 61.40
C ALA A 5 27.74 -5.25 59.97
N VAL A 6 27.02 -6.33 59.82
CA VAL A 6 26.34 -6.75 58.57
C VAL A 6 25.00 -6.03 58.53
N ALA A 7 24.82 -5.12 57.57
CA ALA A 7 23.53 -4.56 57.22
C ALA A 7 23.05 -5.34 55.94
N GLY A 8 21.98 -6.08 56.08
CA GLY A 8 21.28 -6.72 54.99
C GLY A 8 20.59 -5.66 54.12
N GLY A 9 20.89 -5.67 52.87
CA GLY A 9 20.15 -4.96 51.83
C GLY A 9 19.62 -5.94 50.80
N ASP A 10 18.37 -6.27 50.90
CA ASP A 10 17.62 -6.92 49.80
C ASP A 10 17.62 -5.99 48.58
N GLU A 11 18.56 -6.16 47.68
CA GLU A 11 18.51 -5.49 46.37
C GLU A 11 17.58 -6.29 45.48
N ASP A 12 16.44 -5.66 45.18
CA ASP A 12 15.51 -6.01 44.13
C ASP A 12 16.22 -5.96 42.76
N LEU A 13 16.90 -7.04 42.38
CA LEU A 13 17.69 -7.18 41.13
C LEU A 13 16.85 -7.52 39.90
N GLY A 14 15.52 -7.74 40.06
CA GLY A 14 14.64 -8.20 38.96
C GLY A 14 14.20 -7.09 37.99
N GLY A 15 14.03 -5.85 38.43
CA GLY A 15 13.41 -4.78 37.63
C GLY A 15 14.34 -3.98 36.71
N ARG A 16 15.62 -3.89 37.06
CA ARG A 16 16.58 -3.03 36.31
C ARG A 16 17.25 -3.70 35.12
N ALA A 17 17.40 -5.01 35.12
CA ALA A 17 18.03 -5.74 34.02
C ALA A 17 17.13 -5.77 32.76
N GLY A 18 15.82 -6.01 32.92
CA GLY A 18 14.87 -6.06 31.83
C GLY A 18 14.77 -4.76 31.03
N GLY A 19 14.79 -3.61 31.69
CA GLY A 19 14.72 -2.31 31.03
C GLY A 19 15.95 -1.95 30.19
N LYS A 20 17.15 -2.41 30.58
CA LYS A 20 18.38 -2.19 29.79
C LYS A 20 18.40 -3.03 28.52
N TYR A 21 17.95 -4.27 28.56
CA TYR A 21 17.87 -5.14 27.37
C TYR A 21 16.80 -4.69 26.38
N LEU A 22 15.66 -4.21 26.85
CA LEU A 22 14.59 -3.67 26.00
C LEU A 22 15.00 -2.36 25.31
N ASN A 23 15.74 -1.47 25.99
CA ASN A 23 16.29 -0.26 25.38
C ASN A 23 17.40 -0.56 24.37
N LEU A 24 18.26 -1.54 24.63
CA LEU A 24 19.25 -2.01 23.66
C LEU A 24 18.58 -2.60 22.42
N TYR A 25 17.51 -3.35 22.60
CA TYR A 25 16.72 -3.90 21.52
C TYR A 25 16.04 -2.82 20.68
N ALA A 26 15.39 -1.85 21.33
CA ALA A 26 14.76 -0.72 20.65
C ALA A 26 15.80 0.14 19.91
N ASN A 27 16.98 0.36 20.49
CA ASN A 27 18.08 1.06 19.84
C ASN A 27 18.64 0.30 18.65
N ASN A 28 18.75 -1.03 18.75
CA ASN A 28 19.15 -1.87 17.62
C ASN A 28 18.13 -1.83 16.47
N LEU A 29 16.83 -1.81 16.78
CA LEU A 29 15.78 -1.64 15.78
C LEU A 29 15.84 -0.28 15.04
N LEU A 30 16.29 0.78 15.71
CA LEU A 30 16.41 2.12 15.12
C LEU A 30 17.81 2.43 14.57
N ASN A 31 18.87 2.00 15.27
CA ASN A 31 20.24 2.29 14.87
C ASN A 31 20.70 1.49 13.67
N THR A 32 20.07 0.38 13.38
CA THR A 32 20.17 -0.23 12.07
C THR A 32 19.22 0.49 11.11
N LEU A 33 19.57 1.70 10.67
CA LEU A 33 19.14 2.27 9.38
C LEU A 33 19.55 1.36 8.22
N ASP A 34 19.95 0.18 8.55
CA ASP A 34 20.18 -0.93 7.68
C ASP A 34 18.88 -1.23 6.91
N PRO A 35 18.92 -1.42 5.60
CA PRO A 35 17.76 -1.81 4.79
C PRO A 35 17.07 -3.08 5.30
N THR A 36 17.61 -3.74 6.32
CA THR A 36 17.00 -4.88 7.00
C THR A 36 15.87 -4.52 7.95
N ASN A 37 15.80 -3.29 8.49
CA ASN A 37 14.79 -2.85 9.46
C ASN A 37 13.54 -2.31 8.79
N TRP A 38 12.73 -3.19 8.27
CA TRP A 38 11.51 -2.86 7.55
C TRP A 38 10.37 -3.82 7.92
N VAL A 39 9.15 -3.33 7.78
CA VAL A 39 7.94 -4.13 7.88
C VAL A 39 7.34 -4.34 6.48
N LYS A 40 6.87 -5.56 6.23
CA LYS A 40 6.21 -5.89 4.95
C LYS A 40 4.81 -5.31 4.92
N LEU A 41 4.58 -4.41 3.97
CA LEU A 41 3.28 -3.79 3.72
C LEU A 41 2.72 -4.27 2.38
N TYR A 42 1.45 -4.67 2.36
CA TYR A 42 0.67 -4.86 1.14
C TYR A 42 -0.01 -3.53 0.79
N PRO A 43 0.25 -2.93 -0.38
CA PRO A 43 -0.22 -1.60 -0.75
C PRO A 43 -1.72 -1.41 -0.65
N ASP A 44 -2.50 -2.46 -1.01
CA ASP A 44 -3.97 -2.43 -0.95
C ASP A 44 -4.46 -2.24 0.51
N ILE A 45 -3.77 -2.83 1.48
CA ILE A 45 -4.05 -2.63 2.92
C ILE A 45 -3.74 -1.19 3.33
N GLY A 46 -2.62 -0.63 2.83
CA GLY A 46 -2.26 0.77 3.06
C GLY A 46 -3.34 1.73 2.57
N LEU A 47 -3.89 1.50 1.36
CA LEU A 47 -5.02 2.26 0.86
C LEU A 47 -6.29 2.05 1.69
N GLY A 48 -6.57 0.82 2.12
CA GLY A 48 -7.69 0.52 3.01
C GLY A 48 -7.60 1.29 4.33
N MET A 49 -6.40 1.38 4.92
CA MET A 49 -6.15 2.19 6.13
C MET A 49 -6.40 3.68 5.89
N LEU A 50 -5.99 4.22 4.73
CA LEU A 50 -6.25 5.63 4.39
C LEU A 50 -7.74 5.88 4.20
N ARG A 51 -8.41 5.07 3.38
CA ARG A 51 -9.83 5.21 3.03
C ARG A 51 -10.76 5.08 4.22
N ARG A 52 -10.44 4.19 5.18
CA ARG A 52 -11.22 3.93 6.40
C ARG A 52 -10.80 4.79 7.58
N GLU A 53 -9.86 5.72 7.38
CA GLU A 53 -9.29 6.57 8.45
C GLU A 53 -8.65 5.79 9.61
N MET A 54 -8.30 4.51 9.36
CA MET A 54 -7.71 3.59 10.33
C MET A 54 -6.16 3.64 10.33
N THR A 55 -5.60 4.79 9.96
CA THR A 55 -4.14 4.93 9.82
C THR A 55 -3.40 4.88 11.14
N ALA A 56 -3.98 5.45 12.21
CA ALA A 56 -3.31 5.47 13.51
C ALA A 56 -3.25 4.07 14.17
N PRO A 57 -4.35 3.30 14.30
CA PRO A 57 -4.27 1.92 14.76
C PRO A 57 -3.54 1.01 13.77
N GLY A 58 -3.62 1.24 12.45
CA GLY A 58 -2.85 0.51 11.45
C GLY A 58 -1.34 0.69 11.60
N ARG A 59 -0.90 1.90 11.95
CA ARG A 59 0.50 2.21 12.28
C ARG A 59 0.97 1.38 13.50
N LEU A 60 0.15 1.32 14.53
CA LEU A 60 0.42 0.51 15.71
C LEU A 60 0.49 -0.99 15.35
N TRP A 61 -0.43 -1.49 14.53
CA TRP A 61 -0.40 -2.89 14.08
C TRP A 61 0.87 -3.26 13.32
N LEU A 62 1.35 -2.38 12.42
CA LEU A 62 2.60 -2.61 11.71
C LEU A 62 3.79 -2.58 12.65
N MET A 63 3.80 -1.70 13.64
CA MET A 63 4.87 -1.65 14.64
C MET A 63 4.86 -2.89 15.53
N LEU A 64 3.70 -3.35 15.99
CA LEU A 64 3.59 -4.59 16.75
C LEU A 64 4.09 -5.80 15.94
N ARG A 65 3.84 -5.84 14.65
CA ARG A 65 4.40 -6.88 13.76
C ARG A 65 5.92 -6.77 13.58
N ALA A 66 6.49 -5.56 13.65
CA ALA A 66 7.94 -5.39 13.62
C ALA A 66 8.60 -5.85 14.92
N ILE A 67 7.91 -5.72 16.05
CA ILE A 67 8.39 -6.16 17.37
C ILE A 67 8.23 -7.68 17.56
N ASP A 68 7.25 -8.30 16.90
CA ASP A 68 7.00 -9.74 16.92
C ASP A 68 8.00 -10.48 16.01
N GLU A 69 9.28 -10.54 16.41
CA GLU A 69 10.36 -11.16 15.64
C GLU A 69 10.15 -12.64 15.42
N GLU A 70 9.64 -13.34 16.42
CA GLU A 70 9.37 -14.78 16.37
C GLU A 70 8.16 -15.11 15.51
N GLY A 71 7.35 -14.10 15.14
CA GLY A 71 6.15 -14.28 14.31
C GLY A 71 5.05 -15.07 15.03
N GLN A 72 5.00 -15.02 16.37
CA GLN A 72 3.99 -15.72 17.18
C GLN A 72 2.58 -15.13 16.99
N GLY A 73 2.49 -13.89 16.49
CA GLY A 73 1.22 -13.17 16.33
C GLY A 73 0.62 -12.71 17.66
N ARG A 74 1.38 -12.70 18.74
CA ARG A 74 0.96 -12.22 20.08
C ARG A 74 2.06 -11.42 20.75
N ILE A 75 1.67 -10.41 21.51
CA ILE A 75 2.60 -9.55 22.24
C ILE A 75 1.96 -9.19 23.59
N SER A 76 2.76 -9.23 24.66
CA SER A 76 2.34 -8.74 25.96
C SER A 76 2.04 -7.23 25.91
N ILE A 77 0.94 -6.80 26.52
CA ILE A 77 0.55 -5.39 26.61
C ILE A 77 1.63 -4.59 27.33
N GLU A 78 2.25 -5.14 28.36
CA GLU A 78 3.31 -4.48 29.12
C GLU A 78 4.55 -4.25 28.25
N LYS A 79 5.04 -5.28 27.54
CA LYS A 79 6.17 -5.17 26.62
C LYS A 79 5.89 -4.14 25.53
N ALA A 80 4.69 -4.19 24.92
CA ALA A 80 4.30 -3.24 23.90
C ALA A 80 4.23 -1.80 24.44
N LYS A 81 3.69 -1.61 25.65
CA LYS A 81 3.60 -0.32 26.31
C LYS A 81 4.99 0.24 26.65
N GLU A 82 5.89 -0.60 27.15
CA GLU A 82 7.25 -0.18 27.47
C GLU A 82 8.00 0.30 26.22
N LEU A 83 7.86 -0.41 25.09
CA LEU A 83 8.52 -0.05 23.85
C LEU A 83 7.87 1.16 23.13
N LEU A 84 6.54 1.29 23.18
CA LEU A 84 5.82 2.20 22.28
C LEU A 84 5.25 3.46 22.98
N VAL A 85 5.24 3.48 24.31
CA VAL A 85 4.62 4.56 25.10
C VAL A 85 5.62 5.26 26.01
N LYS A 86 6.62 4.55 26.53
CA LYS A 86 7.62 5.07 27.47
C LYS A 86 8.40 6.22 26.80
N GLU A 87 8.61 7.32 27.54
CA GLU A 87 9.27 8.52 27.00
C GLU A 87 10.71 8.28 26.56
N SER A 88 11.40 7.43 27.28
CA SER A 88 12.79 7.06 26.97
C SER A 88 12.93 6.06 25.82
N SER A 89 11.83 5.56 25.27
CA SER A 89 11.90 4.58 24.16
C SER A 89 12.10 5.27 22.81
N PRO A 90 13.09 4.86 22.03
CA PRO A 90 13.28 5.36 20.68
C PRO A 90 12.18 4.91 19.71
N LEU A 91 11.39 3.88 20.05
CA LEU A 91 10.24 3.41 19.28
C LEU A 91 8.92 4.04 19.72
N ARG A 92 8.97 5.09 20.56
CA ARG A 92 7.75 5.72 21.05
C ARG A 92 6.85 6.19 19.93
N LEU A 93 5.61 5.67 19.90
CA LEU A 93 4.58 6.05 18.92
C LEU A 93 3.60 7.08 19.47
N CYS A 94 3.27 7.01 20.77
CA CYS A 94 2.21 7.81 21.36
C CYS A 94 2.35 7.92 22.87
N GLY A 95 1.56 8.81 23.47
CA GLY A 95 1.43 8.90 24.94
C GLY A 95 0.38 7.92 25.49
N GLN A 96 0.34 7.78 26.82
CA GLN A 96 -0.50 6.83 27.54
C GLN A 96 -2.00 6.93 27.23
N ARG A 97 -2.53 8.17 27.07
CA ARG A 97 -3.95 8.38 26.73
C ARG A 97 -4.24 7.89 25.31
N GLN A 98 -3.37 8.23 24.38
CA GLN A 98 -3.52 7.83 22.98
C GLN A 98 -3.35 6.33 22.79
N TRP A 99 -2.45 5.69 23.54
CA TRP A 99 -2.31 4.22 23.56
C TRP A 99 -3.63 3.51 23.84
N ARG A 100 -4.35 3.94 24.91
CA ARG A 100 -5.65 3.36 25.27
C ARG A 100 -6.69 3.53 24.16
N ASN A 101 -6.69 4.69 23.50
CA ASN A 101 -7.59 4.95 22.39
C ASN A 101 -7.26 4.07 21.18
N LEU A 102 -5.99 3.98 20.80
CA LEU A 102 -5.52 3.15 19.68
C LEU A 102 -5.84 1.67 19.89
N LEU A 103 -5.64 1.17 21.13
CA LEU A 103 -5.99 -0.21 21.46
C LEU A 103 -7.49 -0.47 21.30
N ARG A 104 -8.34 0.48 21.64
CA ARG A 104 -9.80 0.37 21.50
C ARG A 104 -10.22 0.47 20.02
N GLU A 105 -9.68 1.44 19.30
CA GLU A 105 -10.01 1.68 17.90
C GLU A 105 -9.57 0.54 16.96
N GLY A 106 -8.43 -0.07 17.23
CA GLY A 106 -7.91 -1.17 16.44
C GLY A 106 -8.46 -2.55 16.79
N ASP A 107 -9.17 -2.66 17.90
CA ASP A 107 -9.78 -3.92 18.35
C ASP A 107 -10.82 -4.41 17.33
N GLY A 108 -10.84 -5.70 17.08
CA GLY A 108 -11.72 -6.27 16.06
C GLY A 108 -11.24 -6.07 14.62
N VAL A 109 -10.39 -5.09 14.31
CA VAL A 109 -9.82 -4.84 12.97
C VAL A 109 -8.40 -5.41 12.86
N PHE A 110 -7.48 -4.96 13.68
CA PHE A 110 -6.06 -5.29 13.63
C PHE A 110 -5.63 -6.35 14.60
N TRP A 111 -6.33 -6.46 15.71
CA TRP A 111 -6.07 -7.40 16.80
C TRP A 111 -7.36 -7.78 17.54
N ALA A 112 -7.24 -8.79 18.37
CA ALA A 112 -8.06 -9.04 19.54
C ALA A 112 -7.16 -8.88 20.75
N ARG A 113 -7.70 -8.54 21.91
CA ARG A 113 -6.92 -8.40 23.15
C ARG A 113 -7.68 -8.92 24.36
N ASP A 114 -6.92 -9.37 25.34
CA ASP A 114 -7.38 -9.58 26.69
C ASP A 114 -6.71 -8.59 27.65
N ARG A 115 -6.58 -8.92 28.94
CA ARG A 115 -5.94 -8.05 29.93
C ARG A 115 -4.41 -8.03 29.82
N GLU A 116 -3.80 -9.05 29.26
CA GLU A 116 -2.35 -9.27 29.28
C GLU A 116 -1.74 -9.28 27.87
N GLN A 117 -2.49 -9.73 26.86
CA GLN A 117 -1.98 -10.01 25.52
C GLN A 117 -2.76 -9.27 24.43
N ILE A 118 -2.02 -8.93 23.36
CA ILE A 118 -2.54 -8.46 22.09
C ILE A 118 -2.31 -9.56 21.06
N TRP A 119 -3.39 -10.08 20.46
CA TRP A 119 -3.37 -11.13 19.45
C TRP A 119 -3.51 -10.48 18.07
N LEU A 120 -2.44 -10.46 17.28
CA LEU A 120 -2.43 -9.82 15.97
C LEU A 120 -3.26 -10.63 14.97
N ARG A 121 -4.16 -9.95 14.28
CA ARG A 121 -4.94 -10.59 13.22
C ARG A 121 -4.10 -10.85 11.97
N SER A 122 -4.45 -11.94 11.25
CA SER A 122 -3.83 -12.26 9.96
C SER A 122 -4.06 -11.16 8.94
N VAL A 123 -3.16 -11.08 7.96
CA VAL A 123 -3.24 -10.10 6.86
C VAL A 123 -4.58 -10.19 6.11
N ALA A 124 -5.13 -11.41 5.94
CA ALA A 124 -6.42 -11.61 5.29
C ALA A 124 -7.58 -11.03 6.11
N LYS A 125 -7.61 -11.29 7.43
CA LYS A 125 -8.64 -10.75 8.33
C LYS A 125 -8.60 -9.22 8.40
N VAL A 126 -7.38 -8.63 8.43
CA VAL A 126 -7.20 -7.17 8.39
C VAL A 126 -7.65 -6.60 7.05
N ALA A 127 -7.29 -7.24 5.92
CA ALA A 127 -7.72 -6.83 4.60
C ALA A 127 -9.26 -6.79 4.49
N LEU A 128 -9.93 -7.87 4.92
CA LEU A 128 -11.39 -7.96 4.95
C LEU A 128 -12.01 -6.83 5.80
N ALA A 129 -11.51 -6.61 7.02
CA ALA A 129 -12.02 -5.57 7.91
C ALA A 129 -11.85 -4.15 7.33
N LEU A 130 -10.81 -3.93 6.52
CA LEU A 130 -10.59 -2.68 5.78
C LEU A 130 -11.36 -2.59 4.45
N GLY A 131 -12.14 -3.59 4.08
CA GLY A 131 -12.88 -3.66 2.83
C GLY A 131 -11.98 -3.84 1.61
N VAL A 132 -10.86 -4.57 1.78
CA VAL A 132 -9.95 -4.97 0.70
C VAL A 132 -10.25 -6.41 0.34
N GLU A 133 -10.87 -6.61 -0.82
CA GLU A 133 -11.30 -7.94 -1.29
C GLU A 133 -10.16 -8.76 -1.90
N ARG A 134 -9.12 -8.11 -2.38
CA ARG A 134 -7.97 -8.75 -3.02
C ARG A 134 -6.70 -7.94 -2.92
N LEU A 135 -5.58 -8.61 -2.65
CA LEU A 135 -4.25 -8.01 -2.71
C LEU A 135 -3.72 -8.09 -4.15
N THR A 136 -3.59 -6.96 -4.80
CA THR A 136 -3.18 -6.82 -6.21
C THR A 136 -1.76 -6.31 -6.35
N GLY A 137 -1.37 -5.33 -5.53
CA GLY A 137 -0.05 -4.72 -5.54
C GLY A 137 1.06 -5.66 -5.06
N ARG A 138 2.28 -5.46 -5.56
CA ARG A 138 3.46 -6.12 -4.98
C ARG A 138 3.69 -5.61 -3.57
N PRO A 139 3.96 -6.48 -2.60
CA PRO A 139 4.30 -6.03 -1.26
C PRO A 139 5.61 -5.22 -1.28
N VAL A 140 5.67 -4.22 -0.42
CA VAL A 140 6.79 -3.29 -0.30
C VAL A 140 7.41 -3.35 1.09
N ALA A 141 8.66 -2.95 1.18
CA ALA A 141 9.36 -2.73 2.43
C ALA A 141 9.05 -1.32 2.94
N LEU A 142 8.39 -1.22 4.07
CA LEU A 142 8.18 0.04 4.76
C LEU A 142 9.21 0.17 5.87
N PRO A 143 10.09 1.19 5.87
CA PRO A 143 11.08 1.38 6.92
C PRO A 143 10.40 1.56 8.29
N VAL A 144 10.94 0.96 9.34
CA VAL A 144 10.44 1.15 10.71
C VAL A 144 10.52 2.62 11.13
N ALA A 145 11.53 3.36 10.68
CA ALA A 145 11.64 4.80 10.88
C ALA A 145 10.39 5.56 10.43
N ALA A 146 9.80 5.21 9.28
CA ALA A 146 8.56 5.83 8.79
C ALA A 146 7.35 5.59 9.73
N LEU A 147 7.41 4.55 10.55
CA LEU A 147 6.40 4.30 11.58
C LEU A 147 6.60 5.21 12.81
N VAL A 148 7.81 5.68 13.08
CA VAL A 148 8.13 6.52 14.26
C VAL A 148 7.97 8.01 13.96
N GLU A 149 8.27 8.48 12.75
CA GLU A 149 8.27 9.89 12.34
C GLU A 149 6.97 10.66 12.66
N GLY A 150 5.84 9.99 12.71
CA GLY A 150 4.56 10.61 12.99
C GLY A 150 3.45 10.18 12.02
N ILE A 151 2.20 10.50 12.37
CA ILE A 151 1.03 10.02 11.62
C ILE A 151 0.95 10.65 10.21
N GLY A 152 1.35 11.90 10.06
CA GLY A 152 1.38 12.58 8.75
C GLY A 152 2.37 11.94 7.79
N ALA A 153 3.59 11.70 8.25
CA ALA A 153 4.62 11.00 7.49
C ALA A 153 4.19 9.57 7.15
N PHE A 154 3.65 8.86 8.12
CA PHE A 154 3.14 7.52 7.89
C PHE A 154 2.05 7.46 6.81
N ARG A 155 1.09 8.40 6.82
CA ARG A 155 0.07 8.53 5.75
C ARG A 155 0.70 8.73 4.38
N ALA A 156 1.70 9.60 4.28
CA ALA A 156 2.43 9.85 3.04
C ALA A 156 3.16 8.58 2.55
N HIS A 157 3.76 7.82 3.47
CA HIS A 157 4.40 6.54 3.15
C HIS A 157 3.39 5.47 2.68
N LEU A 158 2.19 5.40 3.27
CA LEU A 158 1.13 4.50 2.79
C LEU A 158 0.72 4.84 1.35
N TYR A 159 0.53 6.14 1.07
CA TYR A 159 0.22 6.62 -0.28
C TYR A 159 1.33 6.27 -1.28
N THR A 160 2.58 6.50 -0.92
CA THR A 160 3.74 6.17 -1.77
C THR A 160 3.92 4.67 -1.95
N ALA A 161 3.62 3.87 -0.92
CA ALA A 161 3.66 2.40 -0.99
C ALA A 161 2.70 1.85 -2.05
N PHE A 162 1.52 2.46 -2.23
CA PHE A 162 0.58 2.10 -3.29
C PHE A 162 1.22 2.28 -4.67
N HIS A 163 1.86 3.40 -4.93
CA HIS A 163 2.55 3.64 -6.20
C HIS A 163 3.71 2.69 -6.41
N SER A 164 4.50 2.42 -5.36
CA SER A 164 5.60 1.45 -5.40
C SER A 164 5.10 0.05 -5.77
N GLY A 165 4.00 -0.40 -5.17
CA GLY A 165 3.44 -1.73 -5.43
C GLY A 165 2.88 -1.91 -6.85
N ARG A 166 2.56 -0.82 -7.54
CA ARG A 166 2.11 -0.81 -8.95
C ARG A 166 3.24 -0.72 -9.96
N THR A 167 4.43 -0.35 -9.53
CA THR A 167 5.61 -0.26 -10.41
C THR A 167 5.99 -1.66 -10.89
N LYS A 168 6.07 -1.84 -12.22
CA LYS A 168 6.55 -3.08 -12.83
C LYS A 168 7.99 -2.88 -13.26
N GLU A 169 8.84 -3.82 -12.92
CA GLU A 169 10.21 -3.89 -13.45
C GLU A 169 10.18 -4.70 -14.73
N SER A 170 10.71 -4.13 -15.80
CA SER A 170 10.88 -4.79 -17.10
C SER A 170 12.32 -4.60 -17.59
N VAL A 171 12.71 -5.33 -18.63
CA VAL A 171 14.02 -5.19 -19.29
C VAL A 171 14.26 -3.76 -19.80
N ARG A 172 13.18 -3.04 -20.11
CA ARG A 172 13.21 -1.64 -20.57
C ARG A 172 13.17 -0.61 -19.42
N GLY A 173 13.38 -1.06 -18.16
CA GLY A 173 13.31 -0.21 -16.98
C GLY A 173 11.99 -0.32 -16.22
N ARG A 174 11.76 0.62 -15.29
CA ARG A 174 10.56 0.63 -14.46
C ARG A 174 9.38 1.21 -15.23
N GLN A 175 8.37 0.40 -15.46
CA GLN A 175 7.11 0.83 -16.07
C GLN A 175 6.08 1.14 -14.98
N VAL A 176 5.41 2.27 -15.12
CA VAL A 176 4.37 2.72 -14.21
C VAL A 176 3.11 3.02 -15.00
N MET A 177 2.00 2.40 -14.63
CA MET A 177 0.71 2.71 -15.25
C MET A 177 0.20 4.07 -14.76
N PRO A 178 -0.16 4.98 -15.69
CA PRO A 178 -0.75 6.27 -15.34
C PRO A 178 -2.03 6.10 -14.51
N ILE A 179 -2.30 7.07 -13.64
CA ILE A 179 -3.53 7.11 -12.86
C ILE A 179 -3.95 8.56 -12.59
N ALA A 180 -5.23 8.86 -12.76
CA ALA A 180 -5.75 10.19 -12.51
C ALA A 180 -5.84 10.48 -10.99
N ARG A 181 -5.63 11.74 -10.60
CA ARG A 181 -5.74 12.17 -9.19
C ARG A 181 -7.12 11.96 -8.62
N VAL A 182 -8.15 12.13 -9.42
CA VAL A 182 -9.55 11.88 -9.01
C VAL A 182 -9.75 10.41 -8.68
N THR A 183 -9.23 9.51 -9.52
CA THR A 183 -9.24 8.06 -9.25
C THR A 183 -8.48 7.72 -7.96
N LEU A 184 -7.31 8.35 -7.74
CA LEU A 184 -6.55 8.18 -6.50
C LEU A 184 -7.32 8.68 -5.28
N ALA A 185 -8.04 9.80 -5.40
CA ALA A 185 -8.90 10.31 -4.33
C ALA A 185 -10.01 9.31 -3.99
N GLY A 186 -10.68 8.75 -4.98
CA GLY A 186 -11.70 7.71 -4.77
C GLY A 186 -11.16 6.43 -4.12
N LEU A 187 -9.96 5.99 -4.53
CA LEU A 187 -9.34 4.77 -3.98
C LEU A 187 -8.82 4.94 -2.55
N SER A 188 -8.25 6.09 -2.22
CA SER A 188 -7.55 6.33 -0.96
C SER A 188 -8.32 7.18 0.05
N GLY A 189 -9.39 7.86 -0.36
CA GLY A 189 -10.05 8.91 0.44
C GLY A 189 -9.22 10.19 0.61
N VAL A 190 -8.06 10.30 -0.06
CA VAL A 190 -7.12 11.43 0.10
C VAL A 190 -7.39 12.48 -0.97
N GLY A 191 -7.75 13.69 -0.55
CA GLY A 191 -7.99 14.82 -1.46
C GLY A 191 -6.74 15.25 -2.23
N THR A 192 -6.92 15.92 -3.38
CA THR A 192 -5.84 16.25 -4.32
C THR A 192 -4.73 17.14 -3.73
N SER A 193 -5.08 18.04 -2.82
CA SER A 193 -4.09 18.88 -2.09
C SER A 193 -3.21 18.03 -1.17
N SER A 194 -3.82 17.12 -0.41
CA SER A 194 -3.09 16.18 0.44
C SER A 194 -2.22 15.22 -0.35
N GLN A 195 -2.69 14.76 -1.54
CA GLN A 195 -1.87 13.96 -2.45
C GLN A 195 -0.58 14.68 -2.81
N ARG A 196 -0.67 15.96 -3.22
CA ARG A 196 0.53 16.80 -3.54
C ARG A 196 1.46 16.98 -2.34
N ALA A 197 0.90 17.16 -1.14
CA ALA A 197 1.69 17.27 0.09
C ALA A 197 2.44 15.97 0.38
N TYR A 198 1.79 14.80 0.23
CA TYR A 198 2.41 13.48 0.41
C TYR A 198 3.50 13.22 -0.63
N GLU A 199 3.27 13.57 -1.90
CA GLU A 199 4.25 13.46 -2.98
C GLU A 199 5.52 14.27 -2.67
N LYS A 200 5.35 15.51 -2.18
CA LYS A 200 6.47 16.36 -1.78
C LYS A 200 7.21 15.78 -0.58
N GLN A 201 6.48 15.35 0.46
CA GLN A 201 7.06 14.82 1.69
C GLN A 201 7.89 13.55 1.45
N THR A 202 7.39 12.63 0.63
CA THR A 202 8.08 11.37 0.33
C THR A 202 8.99 11.46 -0.89
N LYS A 203 9.14 12.65 -1.51
CA LYS A 203 9.91 12.84 -2.75
C LYS A 203 9.50 11.88 -3.87
N LEU A 204 8.19 11.56 -3.95
CA LEU A 204 7.64 10.70 -4.98
C LEU A 204 7.88 11.32 -6.37
N LYS A 205 8.48 10.58 -7.28
CA LYS A 205 8.70 11.06 -8.65
C LYS A 205 7.38 11.00 -9.42
N VAL A 206 6.88 12.17 -9.79
CA VAL A 206 5.67 12.33 -10.61
C VAL A 206 6.10 12.72 -12.01
N GLN A 207 5.68 11.96 -13.01
CA GLN A 207 5.89 12.25 -14.42
C GLN A 207 4.56 12.68 -15.01
N ALA A 208 4.53 13.89 -15.55
CA ALA A 208 3.41 14.36 -16.34
C ALA A 208 3.42 13.66 -17.71
N ASN A 209 2.27 13.19 -18.14
CA ASN A 209 2.08 12.61 -19.46
C ASN A 209 1.20 13.55 -20.27
N PHE A 210 1.54 13.70 -21.53
CA PHE A 210 0.81 14.54 -22.47
C PHE A 210 0.50 13.73 -23.73
N ALA A 211 -0.65 13.99 -24.31
CA ALA A 211 -0.92 13.64 -25.69
C ALA A 211 -0.67 14.87 -26.55
N VAL A 212 -0.04 14.66 -27.69
CA VAL A 212 0.23 15.70 -28.67
C VAL A 212 -0.60 15.38 -29.91
N GLY A 213 -1.35 16.35 -30.38
CA GLY A 213 -2.23 16.23 -31.54
C GLY A 213 -1.70 16.99 -32.77
N GLU A 214 -2.60 17.66 -33.45
CA GLU A 214 -2.34 18.40 -34.69
C GLU A 214 -1.57 19.69 -34.42
N VAL A 215 -1.04 20.29 -35.48
CA VAL A 215 -0.44 21.63 -35.43
C VAL A 215 -1.46 22.63 -34.89
N ALA A 216 -1.03 23.47 -33.95
CA ALA A 216 -1.89 24.45 -33.33
C ALA A 216 -2.27 25.55 -34.33
N THR A 217 -3.58 25.68 -34.63
CA THR A 217 -4.18 26.75 -35.39
C THR A 217 -5.23 27.45 -34.53
N GLU A 218 -5.59 28.70 -34.87
CA GLU A 218 -6.63 29.40 -34.12
C GLU A 218 -7.98 28.66 -34.17
N GLU A 219 -8.31 28.09 -35.30
CA GLU A 219 -9.57 27.42 -35.57
C GLU A 219 -9.70 26.08 -34.79
N ASN A 220 -8.62 25.31 -34.63
CA ASN A 220 -8.71 24.01 -34.00
C ASN A 220 -8.54 24.06 -32.46
N ARG A 221 -8.10 25.17 -31.88
CA ARG A 221 -7.91 25.36 -30.43
C ARG A 221 -9.20 25.21 -29.64
N GLU A 222 -10.21 25.99 -30.00
CA GLU A 222 -11.50 26.03 -29.29
C GLU A 222 -12.27 24.72 -29.46
N ASN A 223 -12.35 24.21 -30.69
CA ASN A 223 -13.04 22.97 -31.01
C ASN A 223 -12.48 21.77 -30.24
N ARG A 224 -11.16 21.69 -30.06
CA ARG A 224 -10.52 20.58 -29.32
C ARG A 224 -10.70 20.69 -27.81
N ALA A 225 -10.64 21.88 -27.24
CA ALA A 225 -10.91 22.08 -25.82
C ALA A 225 -12.32 21.60 -25.45
N TRP A 226 -13.31 21.92 -26.27
CA TRP A 226 -14.70 21.47 -26.12
C TRP A 226 -14.84 19.94 -26.25
N THR A 227 -14.24 19.35 -27.29
CA THR A 227 -14.37 17.92 -27.61
C THR A 227 -13.69 17.04 -26.53
N GLN A 228 -12.57 17.48 -25.97
CA GLN A 228 -11.82 16.70 -24.99
C GLN A 228 -12.30 16.92 -23.55
N GLY A 229 -13.06 17.99 -23.28
CA GLY A 229 -13.45 18.36 -21.92
C GLY A 229 -12.27 18.58 -20.96
N GLN A 230 -11.09 18.87 -21.50
CA GLN A 230 -9.82 19.06 -20.78
C GLN A 230 -9.12 20.32 -21.26
N ALA A 231 -8.27 20.88 -20.38
CA ALA A 231 -7.43 22.01 -20.79
C ALA A 231 -6.46 21.57 -21.90
N VAL A 232 -6.54 22.26 -23.01
CA VAL A 232 -5.62 22.11 -24.16
C VAL A 232 -4.61 23.25 -24.09
N PHE A 233 -3.35 22.94 -24.32
CA PHE A 233 -2.24 23.91 -24.36
C PHE A 233 -1.36 23.69 -25.59
N GLU A 234 -0.54 24.67 -25.92
CA GLU A 234 0.40 24.54 -27.00
C GLU A 234 1.75 24.03 -26.51
N LEU A 235 2.29 23.06 -27.25
CA LEU A 235 3.62 22.53 -27.07
C LEU A 235 4.47 22.86 -28.29
N THR A 236 5.49 23.70 -28.12
CA THR A 236 6.45 24.00 -29.21
C THR A 236 7.52 22.90 -29.24
N ASP A 237 7.65 22.25 -30.38
CA ASP A 237 8.63 21.20 -30.62
C ASP A 237 10.01 21.77 -31.02
N TYR A 238 10.80 22.14 -30.03
CA TYR A 238 12.15 22.65 -30.27
C TYR A 238 13.14 21.60 -30.79
N ARG A 239 12.81 20.31 -30.71
CA ARG A 239 13.72 19.21 -31.09
C ARG A 239 13.33 18.51 -32.38
N GLY A 240 12.14 18.77 -32.91
CA GLY A 240 11.63 18.07 -34.11
C GLY A 240 11.21 16.62 -33.80
N GLN A 241 10.79 16.33 -32.59
CA GLN A 241 10.38 14.97 -32.18
C GLN A 241 8.96 14.61 -32.62
N GLN A 242 8.14 15.63 -32.88
CA GLN A 242 6.74 15.47 -33.28
C GLN A 242 6.51 15.78 -34.77
N GLY A 243 7.53 16.30 -35.43
CA GLY A 243 7.46 16.70 -36.85
C GLY A 243 8.45 17.79 -37.19
N GLU A 244 7.98 18.99 -37.55
CA GLU A 244 8.84 20.10 -37.90
C GLU A 244 9.34 20.86 -36.66
N LYS A 245 10.65 21.05 -36.59
CA LYS A 245 11.29 21.81 -35.52
C LYS A 245 10.75 23.23 -35.46
N GLY A 246 10.36 23.67 -34.27
CA GLY A 246 9.85 25.03 -34.02
C GLY A 246 8.35 25.19 -34.22
N LYS A 247 7.63 24.18 -34.73
CA LYS A 247 6.17 24.22 -34.81
C LYS A 247 5.53 23.98 -33.46
N SER A 248 4.37 24.60 -33.24
CA SER A 248 3.53 24.40 -32.05
C SER A 248 2.41 23.41 -32.35
N TYR A 249 2.20 22.48 -31.46
CA TYR A 249 1.18 21.43 -31.54
C TYR A 249 0.18 21.61 -30.41
N LEU A 250 -1.07 21.23 -30.62
CA LEU A 250 -2.05 21.11 -29.54
C LEU A 250 -1.72 19.93 -28.66
N ALA A 251 -1.65 20.17 -27.38
CA ALA A 251 -1.38 19.14 -26.39
C ALA A 251 -2.39 19.19 -25.25
N TRP A 252 -2.65 18.04 -24.63
CA TRP A 252 -3.50 17.93 -23.44
C TRP A 252 -2.89 16.97 -22.43
N GLN A 253 -3.16 17.24 -21.16
CA GLN A 253 -2.61 16.45 -20.08
C GLN A 253 -3.34 15.11 -19.95
N LEU A 254 -2.55 14.04 -19.96
CA LEU A 254 -2.99 12.69 -19.59
C LEU A 254 -2.79 12.44 -18.09
N PRO A 255 -3.39 11.36 -17.54
CA PRO A 255 -3.11 10.96 -16.18
C PRO A 255 -1.61 10.78 -15.92
N ASN A 256 -1.13 11.29 -14.79
CA ASN A 256 0.27 11.22 -14.41
C ASN A 256 0.73 9.80 -14.09
N SER A 257 2.01 9.54 -14.32
CA SER A 257 2.70 8.35 -13.85
C SER A 257 3.44 8.65 -12.53
N TYR A 258 3.38 7.73 -11.58
CA TYR A 258 3.94 7.90 -10.23
C TYR A 258 4.94 6.79 -9.94
N LEU A 259 6.23 7.12 -9.87
CA LEU A 259 7.28 6.17 -9.59
C LEU A 259 7.55 6.09 -8.07
N GLY A 260 7.03 5.04 -7.45
CA GLY A 260 7.24 4.78 -6.03
C GLY A 260 8.69 4.39 -5.71
N GLN A 261 9.14 4.77 -4.50
CA GLN A 261 10.53 4.61 -4.07
C GLN A 261 10.76 3.40 -3.14
N HIS A 262 9.69 2.84 -2.57
CA HIS A 262 9.82 1.68 -1.69
C HIS A 262 10.29 0.45 -2.46
N GLN A 263 11.20 -0.30 -1.87
CA GLN A 263 11.68 -1.55 -2.43
C GLN A 263 10.57 -2.61 -2.46
N HIS A 264 10.53 -3.38 -3.53
CA HIS A 264 9.64 -4.53 -3.61
C HIS A 264 10.12 -5.67 -2.72
N ARG A 265 9.16 -6.40 -2.19
CA ARG A 265 9.41 -7.64 -1.45
C ARG A 265 8.83 -8.84 -2.21
N PRO A 266 9.36 -10.03 -1.97
CA PRO A 266 8.80 -11.24 -2.56
C PRO A 266 7.31 -11.36 -2.26
N LYS A 267 6.51 -11.75 -3.25
CA LYS A 267 5.05 -11.94 -3.10
C LYS A 267 4.75 -12.97 -2.00
N GLY A 268 5.63 -13.95 -1.84
CA GLY A 268 5.54 -14.95 -0.78
C GLY A 268 4.14 -15.60 -0.76
N ARG A 269 3.45 -15.47 0.38
CA ARG A 269 2.14 -16.09 0.61
C ARG A 269 0.95 -15.31 0.01
N GLN A 270 1.15 -14.32 -0.88
CA GLN A 270 0.06 -13.49 -1.41
C GLN A 270 -1.08 -14.30 -2.04
N LYS A 271 -0.75 -15.37 -2.79
CA LYS A 271 -1.77 -16.27 -3.37
C LYS A 271 -2.60 -16.97 -2.29
N ARG A 272 -1.93 -17.42 -1.20
CA ARG A 272 -2.61 -18.06 -0.06
C ARG A 272 -3.48 -17.06 0.69
N ILE A 273 -2.98 -15.85 0.93
CA ILE A 273 -3.73 -14.77 1.58
C ILE A 273 -4.99 -14.43 0.76
N ASN A 274 -4.86 -14.30 -0.56
CA ASN A 274 -6.02 -14.02 -1.42
C ASN A 274 -7.04 -15.16 -1.44
N ARG A 275 -6.62 -16.42 -1.29
CA ARG A 275 -7.54 -17.56 -1.13
C ARG A 275 -8.27 -17.46 0.20
N GLU A 276 -7.54 -17.32 1.31
CA GLU A 276 -8.12 -17.13 2.64
C GLU A 276 -9.11 -15.94 2.66
N LEU A 277 -8.75 -14.83 2.00
CA LEU A 277 -9.59 -13.65 1.90
C LEU A 277 -10.89 -13.94 1.13
N LYS A 278 -10.80 -14.65 0.00
CA LYS A 278 -11.97 -15.09 -0.75
C LYS A 278 -12.91 -15.97 0.09
N ASP A 279 -12.33 -16.93 0.81
CA ASP A 279 -13.10 -17.83 1.67
C ASP A 279 -13.82 -17.05 2.80
N LEU A 280 -13.14 -16.07 3.41
CA LEU A 280 -13.76 -15.19 4.42
C LEU A 280 -14.88 -14.32 3.87
N VAL A 281 -14.73 -13.78 2.64
CA VAL A 281 -15.78 -13.00 1.97
C VAL A 281 -16.99 -13.88 1.70
N MET A 282 -16.79 -15.09 1.21
CA MET A 282 -17.91 -16.02 0.94
C MET A 282 -18.65 -16.44 2.22
N GLN A 283 -17.94 -16.64 3.34
CA GLN A 283 -18.55 -16.95 4.64
C GLN A 283 -19.37 -15.80 5.22
N GLY A 284 -19.01 -14.55 4.91
CA GLY A 284 -19.72 -13.35 5.38
C GLY A 284 -20.90 -12.92 4.51
N MET A 285 -21.17 -13.56 3.37
CA MET A 285 -22.33 -13.24 2.55
C MET A 285 -23.61 -13.81 3.19
N PRO A 286 -24.64 -12.99 3.46
CA PRO A 286 -25.93 -13.50 3.92
C PRO A 286 -26.57 -14.33 2.81
N GLY A 287 -26.67 -15.64 2.98
CA GLY A 287 -27.24 -16.57 2.02
C GLY A 287 -26.59 -17.94 1.96
N ASN A 288 -25.41 -18.12 2.53
CA ASN A 288 -24.90 -19.47 2.79
C ASN A 288 -25.61 -20.06 4.02
N VAL A 289 -26.82 -20.59 3.78
CA VAL A 289 -27.48 -21.48 4.73
C VAL A 289 -26.56 -22.70 4.89
N GLU A 290 -26.14 -22.97 6.13
CA GLU A 290 -25.50 -24.22 6.51
C GLU A 290 -26.39 -25.36 6.01
N GLY A 291 -25.98 -26.10 5.02
CA GLY A 291 -26.78 -27.25 4.62
C GLY A 291 -26.42 -27.96 3.33
N GLU A 292 -25.72 -27.35 2.43
CA GLU A 292 -25.20 -28.10 1.29
C GLU A 292 -23.68 -27.99 1.29
N ALA A 293 -23.03 -29.09 1.68
CA ALA A 293 -21.64 -29.32 1.35
C ALA A 293 -21.56 -29.16 -0.17
N GLU A 294 -21.17 -27.95 -0.64
CA GLU A 294 -20.74 -27.78 -2.02
C GLU A 294 -19.66 -28.84 -2.24
N THR A 295 -20.06 -29.91 -2.84
CA THR A 295 -19.14 -30.84 -3.49
C THR A 295 -18.20 -29.95 -4.28
N HIS A 296 -16.93 -29.91 -3.85
CA HIS A 296 -15.88 -29.22 -4.59
C HIS A 296 -16.13 -29.46 -6.06
N PRO A 297 -16.24 -28.41 -6.90
CA PRO A 297 -16.46 -28.65 -8.32
C PRO A 297 -15.44 -29.68 -8.72
N GLU A 298 -15.93 -30.85 -9.16
CA GLU A 298 -15.10 -31.99 -9.53
C GLU A 298 -13.92 -31.45 -10.30
N LYS A 299 -12.70 -31.76 -9.85
CA LYS A 299 -11.50 -31.39 -10.58
C LYS A 299 -11.64 -31.99 -11.97
N ARG A 300 -12.27 -31.25 -12.89
CA ARG A 300 -12.43 -31.67 -14.25
C ARG A 300 -11.03 -31.83 -14.84
N TYR A 301 -10.66 -33.08 -15.04
CA TYR A 301 -9.42 -33.41 -15.72
C TYR A 301 -9.61 -33.08 -17.19
N TYR A 302 -8.89 -32.10 -17.68
CA TYR A 302 -8.83 -31.76 -19.09
C TYR A 302 -7.55 -32.35 -19.68
N PRO A 303 -7.63 -33.34 -20.55
CA PRO A 303 -6.44 -33.99 -21.11
C PRO A 303 -5.55 -33.04 -21.94
N ASN A 304 -6.10 -31.94 -22.45
CA ASN A 304 -5.40 -30.93 -23.24
C ASN A 304 -5.45 -29.56 -22.52
N GLY A 305 -4.62 -29.36 -21.48
CA GLY A 305 -4.67 -28.24 -20.57
C GLY A 305 -4.61 -26.81 -21.16
N LYS A 306 -4.25 -26.63 -22.43
CA LYS A 306 -4.22 -25.32 -23.07
C LYS A 306 -5.53 -24.94 -23.78
N GLU A 307 -6.29 -25.89 -24.27
CA GLU A 307 -7.57 -25.64 -24.95
C GLU A 307 -8.73 -25.49 -23.96
N ALA A 308 -8.70 -26.25 -22.86
CA ALA A 308 -9.69 -26.13 -21.80
C ALA A 308 -9.66 -24.78 -21.06
N ALA A 309 -8.49 -24.14 -20.96
CA ALA A 309 -8.38 -22.81 -20.37
C ALA A 309 -9.03 -21.70 -21.22
N ARG A 310 -9.26 -21.95 -22.51
CA ARG A 310 -9.95 -21.03 -23.42
C ARG A 310 -11.47 -21.16 -23.39
N GLY A 311 -12.00 -22.33 -23.00
CA GLY A 311 -13.43 -22.64 -23.02
C GLY A 311 -14.17 -22.49 -21.70
N CYS A 312 -13.51 -22.43 -20.56
CA CYS A 312 -14.15 -22.29 -19.28
C CYS A 312 -14.42 -20.81 -18.93
N GLY A 313 -15.60 -20.32 -19.33
CA GLY A 313 -16.36 -19.31 -18.62
C GLY A 313 -15.61 -18.09 -18.10
N ARG A 314 -14.97 -17.32 -18.97
CA ARG A 314 -14.90 -15.87 -18.73
C ARG A 314 -16.28 -15.34 -19.07
N GLY A 315 -17.05 -14.97 -18.06
CA GLY A 315 -18.35 -14.37 -18.26
C GLY A 315 -18.28 -13.20 -19.24
N GLN A 316 -19.36 -12.95 -19.98
CA GLN A 316 -19.48 -11.89 -20.99
C GLN A 316 -18.97 -10.52 -20.52
N GLU A 317 -19.03 -10.23 -19.23
CA GLU A 317 -18.52 -8.99 -18.63
C GLU A 317 -16.98 -8.87 -18.72
N SER A 318 -16.22 -9.96 -18.63
CA SER A 318 -14.76 -9.91 -18.78
C SER A 318 -14.34 -9.65 -20.22
N ASP A 319 -15.11 -10.16 -21.19
CA ASP A 319 -14.84 -9.95 -22.60
C ASP A 319 -15.13 -8.52 -23.04
N VAL A 320 -16.19 -7.90 -22.50
CA VAL A 320 -16.51 -6.49 -22.75
C VAL A 320 -15.41 -5.57 -22.18
N TYR A 321 -14.91 -5.86 -20.99
CA TYR A 321 -13.80 -5.10 -20.39
C TYR A 321 -12.51 -5.22 -21.21
N TRP A 322 -12.16 -6.44 -21.67
CA TRP A 322 -10.98 -6.67 -22.50
C TRP A 322 -11.14 -6.09 -23.90
N GLN A 323 -12.33 -6.15 -24.50
CA GLN A 323 -12.63 -5.51 -25.78
C GLN A 323 -12.53 -3.99 -25.66
N GLN A 324 -13.05 -3.39 -24.60
CA GLN A 324 -12.91 -1.96 -24.34
C GLN A 324 -11.44 -1.55 -24.13
N GLN A 325 -10.64 -2.35 -23.41
CA GLN A 325 -9.21 -2.10 -23.26
C GLN A 325 -8.45 -2.28 -24.59
N GLN A 326 -8.78 -3.30 -25.37
CA GLN A 326 -8.18 -3.47 -26.70
C GLN A 326 -8.58 -2.36 -27.67
N THR A 327 -9.82 -1.89 -27.63
CA THR A 327 -10.29 -0.77 -28.44
C THR A 327 -9.57 0.53 -28.05
N ARG A 328 -9.41 0.79 -26.75
CA ARG A 328 -8.62 1.92 -26.25
C ARG A 328 -7.13 1.82 -26.64
N ASN A 329 -6.55 0.61 -26.54
CA ASN A 329 -5.16 0.40 -26.96
C ASN A 329 -5.00 0.47 -28.48
N ARG A 330 -5.99 0.02 -29.28
CA ARG A 330 -5.98 0.18 -30.74
C ARG A 330 -6.15 1.63 -31.15
N GLN A 331 -7.02 2.37 -30.51
CA GLN A 331 -7.13 3.82 -30.73
C GLN A 331 -5.82 4.52 -30.39
N PHE A 332 -5.16 4.16 -29.30
CA PHE A 332 -3.85 4.70 -28.93
C PHE A 332 -2.74 4.34 -29.93
N VAL A 333 -2.72 3.11 -30.45
CA VAL A 333 -1.75 2.67 -31.48
C VAL A 333 -2.05 3.29 -32.85
N LEU A 334 -3.31 3.40 -33.25
CA LEU A 334 -3.73 4.08 -34.50
C LEU A 334 -3.41 5.57 -34.44
N TRP A 335 -3.51 6.19 -33.26
CA TRP A 335 -3.09 7.58 -33.05
C TRP A 335 -1.57 7.76 -33.16
N GLN A 336 -0.78 6.80 -32.65
CA GLN A 336 0.67 6.81 -32.85
C GLN A 336 1.08 6.57 -34.31
N GLN A 337 0.30 5.80 -35.06
CA GLN A 337 0.56 5.52 -36.49
C GLN A 337 0.06 6.63 -37.40
N ALA A 338 -1.05 7.27 -37.07
CA ALA A 338 -1.55 8.44 -37.85
C ALA A 338 -0.68 9.70 -37.65
N GLY A 339 0.13 9.76 -36.60
CA GLY A 339 1.12 10.83 -36.38
C GLY A 339 2.47 10.58 -37.06
N ASN A 340 2.64 9.46 -37.76
CA ASN A 340 3.85 9.06 -38.47
C ASN A 340 3.64 8.93 -39.99
N GLY A 341 2.54 9.42 -40.51
CA GLY A 341 2.23 9.45 -41.96
C GLY A 341 2.15 10.85 -42.54
#